data_c1cfcf91467cb2c59252217175fd232f
#
_entry.id   c1cfcf91467cb2c59252217175fd232f
#
_cell.length_a   1.000
_cell.length_b   1.000
_cell.length_c   1.000
_cell.angle_alpha   90.00
_cell.angle_beta   90.00
_cell.angle_gamma   90.00
#
_symmetry.space_group_name_H-M   'P 1'
#
loop_
_entity.id
_entity.type
_entity.pdbx_description
1 polymer ?
#
loop_
_entity_poly.entity_id
_entity_poly.type
_entity_poly.pdbx_seq_one_letter_code
_entity_poly.pdbx_strand_id
1 'polypeptide(L)'
;MRDAPCPGWVHNDRIMPRRPENLYPQYHAHVYFDPATVAQARQLCEEAGRELMVVVGRVHERLVGPHTHWSCQLAFDAAEFDQVIEWLEAHRNGLDIFVHGVTGDDFADHTAHAMWLGEESPLDLRMFRH
;
A
#
# COMPACT_ATOMS: atom_id res chain seq x y z
N MET A 1 26.66 3.92 11.04
CA MET A 1 25.80 3.84 12.21
C MET A 1 24.50 4.57 11.94
N ARG A 2 23.40 3.96 12.29
CA ARG A 2 22.10 4.59 12.05
C ARG A 2 21.83 5.64 13.13
N ASP A 3 21.23 6.74 12.71
CA ASP A 3 20.83 7.79 13.64
C ASP A 3 19.74 7.31 14.59
N ALA A 4 19.71 7.94 15.75
CA ALA A 4 18.64 7.68 16.69
C ALA A 4 17.30 8.11 16.09
N PRO A 5 16.21 7.41 16.39
CA PRO A 5 14.88 7.81 15.92
C PRO A 5 14.52 9.19 16.47
N CYS A 6 13.75 9.94 15.72
CA CYS A 6 13.21 11.20 16.18
C CYS A 6 12.27 10.96 17.35
N PRO A 7 12.25 11.87 18.34
CA PRO A 7 11.28 11.77 19.44
C PRO A 7 9.87 11.74 18.89
N GLY A 8 9.03 10.87 19.43
CA GLY A 8 7.65 10.73 19.03
C GLY A 8 7.41 9.81 17.87
N TRP A 9 8.47 9.35 17.25
CA TRP A 9 8.32 8.36 16.17
C TRP A 9 8.20 6.97 16.76
N VAL A 10 7.26 6.22 16.24
CA VAL A 10 7.24 4.78 16.44
C VAL A 10 8.13 4.21 15.34
N HIS A 11 9.37 4.04 15.67
CA HIS A 11 10.37 3.66 14.69
C HIS A 11 10.92 2.30 15.06
N ASN A 12 10.91 1.41 14.13
CA ASN A 12 11.33 0.03 14.38
C ASN A 12 12.75 -0.22 13.92
N ASP A 13 13.57 0.80 13.87
CA ASP A 13 14.98 0.71 13.54
C ASP A 13 15.28 0.16 12.15
N ARG A 14 14.29 0.13 11.28
CA ARG A 14 14.51 -0.26 9.90
C ARG A 14 15.12 0.88 9.14
N ILE A 15 16.10 0.58 8.30
CA ILE A 15 16.62 1.54 7.33
C ILE A 15 15.81 1.51 6.04
N MET A 16 14.99 0.51 5.86
CA MET A 16 14.14 0.35 4.69
C MET A 16 12.70 0.13 5.12
N PRO A 17 11.72 0.50 4.28
CA PRO A 17 10.32 0.21 4.58
C PRO A 17 10.12 -1.29 4.78
N ARG A 18 9.12 -1.63 5.59
CA ARG A 18 8.76 -3.02 5.82
C ARG A 18 8.24 -3.63 4.53
N ARG A 19 8.85 -4.71 4.10
CA ARG A 19 8.45 -5.43 2.90
C ARG A 19 7.21 -6.27 3.19
N PRO A 20 6.36 -6.51 2.17
CA PRO A 20 5.15 -7.29 2.37
C PRO A 20 5.42 -8.72 2.82
N GLU A 21 4.66 -9.15 3.84
CA GLU A 21 4.67 -10.51 4.35
C GLU A 21 3.22 -11.00 4.47
N ASN A 22 2.99 -12.26 4.18
CA ASN A 22 1.64 -12.83 4.23
C ASN A 22 1.28 -13.25 5.66
N LEU A 23 0.70 -12.33 6.41
CA LEU A 23 0.40 -12.49 7.83
C LEU A 23 -1.09 -12.38 8.16
N TYR A 24 -1.93 -11.99 7.20
CA TYR A 24 -3.34 -11.66 7.45
C TYR A 24 -4.25 -12.41 6.49
N PRO A 25 -5.57 -12.53 6.79
CA PRO A 25 -6.47 -13.25 5.88
C PRO A 25 -6.81 -12.49 4.61
N GLN A 26 -6.83 -11.16 4.67
CA GLN A 26 -7.19 -10.32 3.54
C GLN A 26 -6.30 -9.08 3.48
N TYR A 27 -6.18 -8.51 2.28
CA TYR A 27 -5.28 -7.39 2.02
C TYR A 27 -5.90 -6.35 1.10
N HIS A 28 -5.43 -5.10 1.29
CA HIS A 28 -5.56 -4.05 0.29
C HIS A 28 -4.17 -3.61 -0.15
N ALA A 29 -3.99 -3.40 -1.44
CA ALA A 29 -2.82 -2.72 -1.99
C ALA A 29 -3.30 -1.43 -2.63
N HIS A 30 -2.69 -0.31 -2.24
CA HIS A 30 -3.04 1.01 -2.76
C HIS A 30 -1.90 1.48 -3.65
N VAL A 31 -2.15 1.52 -4.95
CA VAL A 31 -1.17 2.01 -5.91
C VAL A 31 -1.20 3.52 -5.86
N TYR A 32 -0.07 4.14 -5.50
CA TYR A 32 0.03 5.59 -5.38
C TYR A 32 0.54 6.20 -6.68
N PHE A 33 -0.01 7.35 -7.03
CA PHE A 33 0.37 8.05 -8.25
C PHE A 33 0.06 9.54 -8.11
N ASP A 34 0.46 10.28 -9.13
CA ASP A 34 0.23 11.73 -9.23
C ASP A 34 -0.25 12.06 -10.65
N PRO A 35 -0.51 13.34 -10.97
CA PRO A 35 -0.96 13.70 -12.33
C PRO A 35 -0.02 13.24 -13.44
N ALA A 36 1.28 13.14 -13.17
CA ALA A 36 2.25 12.71 -14.17
C ALA A 36 2.23 11.21 -14.41
N THR A 37 1.74 10.42 -13.43
CA THR A 37 1.79 8.96 -13.48
C THR A 37 0.41 8.29 -13.47
N VAL A 38 -0.67 9.07 -13.54
CA VAL A 38 -2.03 8.51 -13.47
C VAL A 38 -2.30 7.52 -14.60
N ALA A 39 -1.84 7.78 -15.80
CA ALA A 39 -2.05 6.87 -16.92
C ALA A 39 -1.34 5.54 -16.69
N GLN A 40 -0.12 5.59 -16.18
CA GLN A 40 0.67 4.40 -15.83
C GLN A 40 -0.03 3.59 -14.74
N ALA A 41 -0.51 4.26 -13.70
CA ALA A 41 -1.19 3.59 -12.60
C ALA A 41 -2.50 2.95 -13.03
N ARG A 42 -3.27 3.65 -13.88
CA ARG A 42 -4.51 3.12 -14.42
C ARG A 42 -4.25 1.85 -15.22
N GLN A 43 -3.23 1.86 -16.07
CA GLN A 43 -2.85 0.69 -16.85
C GLN A 43 -2.44 -0.47 -15.95
N LEU A 44 -1.64 -0.20 -14.92
CA LEU A 44 -1.21 -1.22 -13.97
C LEU A 44 -2.41 -1.89 -13.30
N CYS A 45 -3.35 -1.08 -12.82
CA CYS A 45 -4.52 -1.61 -12.13
C CYS A 45 -5.44 -2.41 -13.07
N GLU A 46 -5.59 -1.95 -14.31
CA GLU A 46 -6.38 -2.69 -15.30
C GLU A 46 -5.75 -4.03 -15.63
N GLU A 47 -4.44 -4.06 -15.81
CA GLU A 47 -3.73 -5.31 -16.06
C GLU A 47 -3.82 -6.26 -14.87
N ALA A 48 -3.68 -5.74 -13.65
CA ALA A 48 -3.83 -6.55 -12.44
C ALA A 48 -5.21 -7.21 -12.40
N GLY A 49 -6.26 -6.46 -12.76
CA GLY A 49 -7.62 -6.99 -12.78
C GLY A 49 -7.83 -8.08 -13.82
N ARG A 50 -7.05 -8.05 -14.91
CA ARG A 50 -7.15 -9.08 -15.95
C ARG A 50 -6.34 -10.31 -15.64
N GLU A 51 -5.19 -10.15 -14.97
CA GLU A 51 -4.21 -11.24 -14.84
C GLU A 51 -4.22 -11.88 -13.45
N LEU A 52 -4.80 -11.22 -12.46
CA LEU A 52 -4.77 -11.68 -11.07
C LEU A 52 -6.18 -11.80 -10.50
N MET A 53 -6.28 -12.56 -9.41
CA MET A 53 -7.52 -12.68 -8.64
C MET A 53 -7.60 -11.52 -7.64
N VAL A 54 -7.84 -10.32 -8.15
CA VAL A 54 -7.96 -9.12 -7.34
C VAL A 54 -9.23 -8.36 -7.72
N VAL A 55 -9.79 -7.63 -6.75
CA VAL A 55 -10.89 -6.70 -7.00
C VAL A 55 -10.29 -5.31 -7.16
N VAL A 56 -10.48 -4.70 -8.31
CA VAL A 56 -9.92 -3.39 -8.63
C VAL A 56 -10.92 -2.31 -8.24
N GLY A 57 -10.49 -1.37 -7.40
CA GLY A 57 -11.29 -0.22 -7.03
C GLY A 57 -11.20 0.92 -8.03
N ARG A 58 -11.72 2.07 -7.65
CA ARG A 58 -11.67 3.26 -8.49
C ARG A 58 -10.28 3.87 -8.51
N VAL A 59 -9.94 4.50 -9.62
CA VAL A 59 -8.75 5.34 -9.73
C VAL A 59 -9.14 6.72 -9.22
N HIS A 60 -8.61 7.09 -8.05
CA HIS A 60 -8.95 8.36 -7.41
C HIS A 60 -7.92 9.44 -7.76
N GLU A 61 -8.37 10.48 -8.43
CA GLU A 61 -7.54 11.65 -8.76
C GLU A 61 -7.76 12.75 -7.73
N ARG A 62 -7.78 12.36 -6.45
CA ARG A 62 -7.87 13.23 -5.28
C ARG A 62 -7.44 12.42 -4.06
N LEU A 63 -7.23 13.10 -2.95
CA LEU A 63 -6.89 12.41 -1.71
C LEU A 63 -8.13 11.75 -1.12
N VAL A 64 -8.03 10.48 -0.77
CA VAL A 64 -9.10 9.72 -0.13
C VAL A 64 -8.55 8.96 1.07
N GLY A 65 -9.35 8.86 2.14
CA GLY A 65 -8.96 8.17 3.35
C GLY A 65 -7.66 8.72 3.93
N PRO A 66 -6.80 7.85 4.46
CA PRO A 66 -5.53 8.27 5.06
C PRO A 66 -4.42 8.51 4.03
N HIS A 67 -4.70 8.31 2.74
CA HIS A 67 -3.66 8.37 1.71
C HIS A 67 -3.30 9.80 1.39
N THR A 68 -1.98 10.07 1.32
CA THR A 68 -1.45 11.39 1.01
C THR A 68 -1.09 11.55 -0.47
N HIS A 69 -1.51 10.59 -1.28
CA HIS A 69 -1.36 10.58 -2.73
C HIS A 69 -2.66 10.16 -3.37
N TRP A 70 -2.83 10.43 -4.66
CA TRP A 70 -3.89 9.80 -5.44
C TRP A 70 -3.65 8.30 -5.46
N SER A 71 -4.70 7.50 -5.50
CA SER A 71 -4.55 6.07 -5.33
C SER A 71 -5.62 5.25 -6.02
N CYS A 72 -5.28 3.97 -6.26
CA CYS A 72 -6.21 2.95 -6.71
C CYS A 72 -6.03 1.71 -5.84
N GLN A 73 -7.13 1.15 -5.33
CA GLN A 73 -7.09 0.01 -4.43
C GLN A 73 -7.24 -1.30 -5.19
N LEU A 74 -6.44 -2.27 -4.79
CA LEU A 74 -6.58 -3.67 -5.19
C LEU A 74 -6.86 -4.48 -3.93
N ALA A 75 -7.92 -5.29 -3.95
CA ALA A 75 -8.28 -6.13 -2.80
C ALA A 75 -8.06 -7.60 -3.15
N PHE A 76 -7.48 -8.37 -2.23
CA PHE A 76 -7.20 -9.79 -2.45
C PHE A 76 -7.06 -10.54 -1.14
N ASP A 77 -7.14 -11.86 -1.22
CA ASP A 77 -7.04 -12.74 -0.07
C ASP A 77 -5.63 -13.27 0.14
N ALA A 78 -5.39 -13.84 1.31
CA ALA A 78 -4.10 -14.45 1.65
C ALA A 78 -3.66 -15.52 0.65
N ALA A 79 -4.62 -16.24 0.07
CA ALA A 79 -4.31 -17.29 -0.91
C ALA A 79 -3.63 -16.75 -2.16
N GLU A 80 -3.94 -15.50 -2.53
CA GLU A 80 -3.38 -14.84 -3.71
C GLU A 80 -2.17 -13.95 -3.40
N PHE A 81 -1.85 -13.78 -2.12
CA PHE A 81 -0.85 -12.78 -1.69
C PHE A 81 0.48 -12.91 -2.43
N ASP A 82 1.08 -14.08 -2.42
CA ASP A 82 2.42 -14.24 -3.00
C ASP A 82 2.42 -13.91 -4.49
N GLN A 83 1.41 -14.37 -5.21
CA GLN A 83 1.29 -14.09 -6.64
C GLN A 83 1.07 -12.61 -6.91
N VAL A 84 0.21 -11.97 -6.13
CA VAL A 84 -0.10 -10.54 -6.30
C VAL A 84 1.12 -9.68 -6.01
N ILE A 85 1.81 -9.93 -4.90
CA ILE A 85 2.98 -9.14 -4.52
C ILE A 85 4.10 -9.31 -5.53
N GLU A 86 4.36 -10.53 -5.98
CA GLU A 86 5.39 -10.78 -6.99
C GLU A 86 5.06 -10.08 -8.30
N TRP A 87 3.80 -10.14 -8.73
CA TRP A 87 3.37 -9.48 -9.96
C TRP A 87 3.48 -7.96 -9.85
N LEU A 88 3.03 -7.39 -8.72
CA LEU A 88 3.11 -5.95 -8.51
C LEU A 88 4.56 -5.46 -8.48
N GLU A 89 5.44 -6.17 -7.80
CA GLU A 89 6.86 -5.79 -7.76
C GLU A 89 7.45 -5.78 -9.17
N ALA A 90 7.09 -6.76 -9.98
CA ALA A 90 7.61 -6.87 -11.35
C ALA A 90 7.05 -5.79 -12.29
N HIS A 91 5.84 -5.30 -12.02
CA HIS A 91 5.12 -4.42 -12.96
C HIS A 91 4.96 -2.98 -12.48
N ARG A 92 5.26 -2.66 -11.21
CA ARG A 92 5.00 -1.31 -10.67
C ARG A 92 5.82 -0.20 -11.34
N ASN A 93 6.95 -0.52 -11.89
CA ASN A 93 7.77 0.38 -12.69
C ASN A 93 7.94 1.76 -12.02
N GLY A 94 8.40 1.74 -10.76
CA GLY A 94 8.67 2.96 -10.00
C GLY A 94 7.51 3.51 -9.20
N LEU A 95 6.30 3.01 -9.39
CA LEU A 95 5.16 3.42 -8.56
C LEU A 95 5.30 2.83 -7.16
N ASP A 96 4.93 3.60 -6.15
CA ASP A 96 4.94 3.13 -4.77
C ASP A 96 3.59 2.51 -4.44
N ILE A 97 3.61 1.38 -3.75
CA ILE A 97 2.40 0.65 -3.42
C ILE A 97 2.36 0.38 -1.93
N PHE A 98 1.31 0.88 -1.28
CA PHE A 98 1.05 0.66 0.13
C PHE A 98 0.20 -0.60 0.28
N VAL A 99 0.71 -1.58 1.03
CA VAL A 99 0.01 -2.85 1.25
C VAL A 99 -0.30 -2.98 2.73
N HIS A 100 -1.52 -3.37 3.07
CA HIS A 100 -1.86 -3.61 4.47
C HIS A 100 -2.86 -4.74 4.61
N GLY A 101 -2.85 -5.38 5.80
CA GLY A 101 -3.88 -6.35 6.15
C GLY A 101 -5.21 -5.67 6.38
N VAL A 102 -6.29 -6.42 6.20
CA VAL A 102 -7.65 -5.97 6.51
C VAL A 102 -8.16 -6.85 7.64
N THR A 103 -8.07 -6.34 8.87
CA THR A 103 -8.35 -7.14 10.08
C THR A 103 -9.55 -6.65 10.88
N GLY A 104 -10.16 -5.52 10.48
CA GLY A 104 -11.24 -4.89 11.22
C GLY A 104 -10.75 -3.79 12.17
N ASP A 105 -9.43 -3.67 12.36
CA ASP A 105 -8.82 -2.59 13.14
C ASP A 105 -8.14 -1.63 12.17
N ASP A 106 -8.87 -0.60 11.75
CA ASP A 106 -8.37 0.31 10.71
C ASP A 106 -7.08 1.01 11.10
N PHE A 107 -6.94 1.40 12.37
CA PHE A 107 -5.73 2.06 12.82
C PHE A 107 -4.52 1.11 12.73
N ALA A 108 -4.67 -0.11 13.24
CA ALA A 108 -3.59 -1.10 13.18
C ALA A 108 -3.26 -1.45 11.72
N ASP A 109 -4.27 -1.59 10.87
CA ASP A 109 -4.07 -1.94 9.46
C ASP A 109 -3.25 -0.88 8.73
N HIS A 110 -3.36 0.38 9.13
CA HIS A 110 -2.62 1.47 8.51
C HIS A 110 -1.34 1.87 9.26
N THR A 111 -0.99 1.16 10.32
CA THR A 111 0.22 1.41 11.11
C THR A 111 1.04 0.13 11.29
N ALA A 112 0.68 -0.70 12.27
CA ALA A 112 1.44 -1.92 12.57
C ALA A 112 1.43 -2.92 11.41
N HIS A 113 0.34 -2.95 10.64
CA HIS A 113 0.18 -3.89 9.53
C HIS A 113 0.54 -3.27 8.17
N ALA A 114 1.15 -2.09 8.18
CA ALA A 114 1.53 -1.39 6.96
C ALA A 114 2.80 -1.98 6.36
N MET A 115 2.78 -2.19 5.06
CA MET A 115 3.89 -2.74 4.31
C MET A 115 4.01 -1.98 2.99
N TRP A 116 5.17 -2.00 2.35
CA TRP A 116 5.40 -1.17 1.18
C TRP A 116 6.16 -1.90 0.08
N LEU A 117 5.75 -1.63 -1.15
CA LEU A 117 6.57 -1.85 -2.34
C LEU A 117 7.00 -0.47 -2.83
N GLY A 118 8.31 -0.28 -2.99
CA GLY A 118 8.88 1.02 -3.29
C GLY A 118 9.14 1.82 -2.02
N GLU A 119 8.92 3.11 -2.08
CA GLU A 119 9.20 4.01 -0.97
C GLU A 119 7.98 4.17 -0.07
N GLU A 120 8.25 4.23 1.22
CA GLU A 120 7.24 4.51 2.22
C GLU A 120 6.81 5.97 2.15
N SER A 121 5.50 6.22 2.30
CA SER A 121 4.95 7.57 2.36
C SER A 121 4.20 7.77 3.67
N PRO A 122 4.14 9.01 4.19
CA PRO A 122 3.34 9.27 5.37
C PRO A 122 1.85 9.09 5.08
N LEU A 123 1.09 8.73 6.11
CA LEU A 123 -0.35 8.62 6.03
C LEU A 123 -0.98 9.66 6.94
N ASP A 124 -2.19 10.10 6.59
CA ASP A 124 -2.98 10.97 7.43
C ASP A 124 -3.85 10.09 8.33
N LEU A 125 -3.41 9.91 9.57
CA LEU A 125 -4.07 8.99 10.51
C LEU A 125 -5.15 9.66 11.35
N ARG A 126 -5.43 10.95 11.13
CA ARG A 126 -6.37 11.70 11.96
C ARG A 126 -7.77 11.09 11.97
N MET A 127 -8.18 10.50 10.85
CA MET A 127 -9.50 9.89 10.74
C MET A 127 -9.69 8.67 11.66
N PHE A 128 -8.59 8.11 12.17
CA PHE A 128 -8.64 6.96 13.07
C PHE A 128 -8.56 7.33 14.55
N ARG A 129 -8.54 8.61 14.85
CA ARG A 129 -8.53 9.07 16.26
C ARG A 129 -9.93 9.09 16.83
N HIS A 130 -9.99 8.79 18.10
CA HIS A 130 -11.24 8.80 18.85
C HIS A 130 -11.14 9.73 20.05
#